data_99715950d676f178100b4d1a96396b1b
#
_entry.id   99715950d676f178100b4d1a96396b1b
#
_cell.length_a   1.000
_cell.length_b   1.000
_cell.length_c   1.000
_cell.angle_alpha   90.00
_cell.angle_beta   90.00
_cell.angle_gamma   90.00
#
_symmetry.space_group_name_H-M   'P 1'
#
loop_
_entity.id
_entity.type
_entity.pdbx_description
1 polymer ?
#
loop_
_entity_poly.entity_id
_entity_poly.type
_entity_poly.pdbx_seq_one_letter_code
_entity_poly.pdbx_strand_id
1 'polypeptide(L)'
;MHQAGYKVIGIGEWDGGLYNSKGIDINALVEFRQKEGTIHGFKGAERADTEDLLITDCDVLVPAATENVITSLNADRVKARILVEGANGPTTAAADDILSDKHVFVMPDILANAGGVTASYFEWVQDRQGYFWKESVVNEQLKDIMEESFEAVVNYAQKHNVNNRIAAYMLAIDRVAFTIRQRGIYA
;
A
#
# COMPACT_ATOMS: atom_id res chain seq x y z
N MET A 1 3.62 5.58 8.71
CA MET A 1 2.42 5.72 9.57
C MET A 1 2.77 6.29 10.95
N HIS A 2 3.63 5.65 11.75
CA HIS A 2 3.99 6.15 13.10
C HIS A 2 4.48 7.60 13.08
N GLN A 3 5.43 7.97 12.21
CA GLN A 3 5.94 9.35 12.06
C GLN A 3 4.85 10.36 11.65
N ALA A 4 3.78 9.90 11.01
CA ALA A 4 2.64 10.73 10.64
C ALA A 4 1.54 10.77 11.75
N GLY A 5 1.83 10.23 12.94
CA GLY A 5 0.95 10.29 14.10
C GLY A 5 -0.13 9.20 14.17
N TYR A 6 -0.10 8.21 13.29
CA TYR A 6 -1.05 7.10 13.34
C TYR A 6 -0.67 6.10 14.45
N LYS A 7 -1.68 5.60 15.15
CA LYS A 7 -1.54 4.56 16.16
C LYS A 7 -1.44 3.19 15.47
N VAL A 8 -0.28 2.54 15.57
CA VAL A 8 -0.07 1.19 15.03
C VAL A 8 -0.44 0.19 16.12
N ILE A 9 -1.46 -0.64 15.89
CA ILE A 9 -1.97 -1.62 16.86
C ILE A 9 -1.58 -3.06 16.54
N GLY A 10 -1.18 -3.34 15.30
CA GLY A 10 -0.78 -4.67 14.86
C GLY A 10 0.38 -4.61 13.88
N ILE A 11 1.30 -5.57 13.97
CA ILE A 11 2.41 -5.78 13.03
C ILE A 11 2.55 -7.28 12.83
N GLY A 12 2.45 -7.72 11.57
CA GLY A 12 2.67 -9.12 11.17
C GLY A 12 3.98 -9.28 10.42
N GLU A 13 4.70 -10.33 10.73
CA GLU A 13 5.86 -10.84 9.98
C GLU A 13 5.60 -12.30 9.56
N TRP A 14 6.50 -12.90 8.80
CA TRP A 14 6.37 -14.25 8.25
C TRP A 14 6.25 -15.35 9.33
N ASP A 15 6.77 -15.11 10.52
CA ASP A 15 6.83 -16.06 11.64
C ASP A 15 5.83 -15.74 12.77
N GLY A 16 4.92 -14.79 12.55
CA GLY A 16 3.87 -14.36 13.49
C GLY A 16 3.79 -12.84 13.64
N GLY A 17 3.01 -12.41 14.61
CA GLY A 17 2.74 -11.00 14.77
C GLY A 17 2.68 -10.52 16.21
N LEU A 18 2.52 -9.22 16.36
CA LEU A 18 2.34 -8.49 17.60
C LEU A 18 1.04 -7.67 17.54
N TYR A 19 0.32 -7.64 18.66
CA TYR A 19 -0.88 -6.84 18.81
C TYR A 19 -0.87 -6.06 20.13
N ASN A 20 -1.29 -4.79 20.07
CA ASN A 20 -1.56 -3.98 21.26
C ASN A 20 -2.63 -2.94 20.93
N SER A 21 -3.83 -3.08 21.49
CA SER A 21 -4.95 -2.15 21.26
C SER A 21 -4.66 -0.70 21.68
N LYS A 22 -3.72 -0.50 22.61
CA LYS A 22 -3.29 0.83 23.05
C LYS A 22 -2.25 1.46 22.11
N GLY A 23 -1.71 0.70 21.18
CA GLY A 23 -0.64 1.07 20.27
C GLY A 23 0.71 0.45 20.65
N ILE A 24 1.49 0.12 19.62
CA ILE A 24 2.84 -0.43 19.76
C ILE A 24 3.84 0.73 19.67
N ASP A 25 4.78 0.79 20.62
CA ASP A 25 5.92 1.71 20.52
C ASP A 25 6.85 1.24 19.40
N ILE A 26 6.73 1.90 18.25
CA ILE A 26 7.46 1.51 17.03
C ILE A 26 8.96 1.77 17.18
N ASN A 27 9.38 2.83 17.87
CA ASN A 27 10.80 3.11 18.06
C ASN A 27 11.44 2.02 18.93
N ALA A 28 10.81 1.68 20.06
CA ALA A 28 11.29 0.60 20.92
C ALA A 28 11.26 -0.77 20.20
N LEU A 29 10.26 -1.03 19.36
CA LEU A 29 10.19 -2.26 18.57
C LEU A 29 11.31 -2.35 17.52
N VAL A 30 11.62 -1.24 16.83
CA VAL A 30 12.72 -1.20 15.84
C VAL A 30 14.08 -1.46 16.53
N GLU A 31 14.33 -0.84 17.68
CA GLU A 31 15.54 -1.10 18.47
C GLU A 31 15.64 -2.56 18.92
N PHE A 32 14.52 -3.11 19.41
CA PHE A 32 14.45 -4.51 19.81
C PHE A 32 14.75 -5.44 18.62
N ARG A 33 14.11 -5.21 17.46
CA ARG A 33 14.32 -6.01 16.26
C ARG A 33 15.76 -5.93 15.74
N GLN A 34 16.39 -4.75 15.79
CA GLN A 34 17.79 -4.59 15.39
C GLN A 34 18.74 -5.40 16.29
N LYS A 35 18.41 -5.50 17.57
CA LYS A 35 19.23 -6.21 18.56
C LYS A 35 19.00 -7.73 18.52
N GLU A 36 17.74 -8.17 18.46
CA GLU A 36 17.36 -9.57 18.60
C GLU A 36 17.16 -10.30 17.26
N GLY A 37 17.09 -9.57 16.13
CA GLY A 37 16.87 -10.12 14.80
C GLY A 37 15.41 -10.56 14.53
N THR A 38 14.51 -10.42 15.50
CA THR A 38 13.10 -10.83 15.44
C THR A 38 12.23 -9.84 16.21
N ILE A 39 10.92 -9.84 15.96
CA ILE A 39 9.95 -9.12 16.78
C ILE A 39 9.42 -9.96 17.97
N HIS A 40 9.68 -11.26 17.97
CA HIS A 40 9.21 -12.17 19.03
C HIS A 40 9.87 -11.87 20.37
N GLY A 41 9.03 -11.83 21.41
CA GLY A 41 9.46 -11.53 22.76
C GLY A 41 9.50 -10.04 23.09
N PHE A 42 9.09 -9.17 22.18
CA PHE A 42 8.92 -7.76 22.47
C PHE A 42 7.82 -7.55 23.52
N LYS A 43 8.19 -6.95 24.67
CA LYS A 43 7.30 -6.83 25.85
C LYS A 43 6.23 -5.73 25.71
N GLY A 44 6.30 -4.91 24.67
CA GLY A 44 5.37 -3.81 24.41
C GLY A 44 4.07 -4.22 23.70
N ALA A 45 3.92 -5.51 23.35
CA ALA A 45 2.75 -6.05 22.65
C ALA A 45 2.57 -7.54 22.96
N GLU A 46 1.36 -8.05 22.74
CA GLU A 46 1.05 -9.47 22.85
C GLU A 46 1.34 -10.17 21.51
N ARG A 47 1.71 -11.44 21.58
CA ARG A 47 1.87 -12.26 20.37
C ARG A 47 0.49 -12.49 19.72
N ALA A 48 0.42 -12.29 18.41
CA ALA A 48 -0.76 -12.54 17.59
C ALA A 48 -0.43 -13.43 16.42
N ASP A 49 -1.42 -14.15 15.91
CA ASP A 49 -1.31 -14.81 14.62
C ASP A 49 -1.42 -13.77 13.49
N THR A 50 -0.65 -13.96 12.43
CA THR A 50 -0.67 -13.02 11.28
C THR A 50 -2.03 -13.02 10.58
N GLU A 51 -2.70 -14.19 10.50
CA GLU A 51 -4.06 -14.28 9.92
C GLU A 51 -5.09 -13.52 10.77
N ASP A 52 -4.97 -13.56 12.10
CA ASP A 52 -5.85 -12.81 12.99
C ASP A 52 -5.65 -11.30 12.88
N LEU A 53 -4.43 -10.86 12.57
CA LEU A 53 -4.13 -9.44 12.32
C LEU A 53 -4.84 -8.90 11.09
N LEU A 54 -5.03 -9.71 10.03
CA LEU A 54 -5.75 -9.31 8.82
C LEU A 54 -7.24 -9.02 9.06
N ILE A 55 -7.82 -9.60 10.10
CA ILE A 55 -9.24 -9.45 10.46
C ILE A 55 -9.45 -8.65 11.75
N THR A 56 -8.37 -8.10 12.30
CA THR A 56 -8.42 -7.25 13.50
C THR A 56 -9.20 -5.97 13.21
N ASP A 57 -9.94 -5.50 14.21
CA ASP A 57 -10.69 -4.23 14.13
C ASP A 57 -9.70 -3.06 14.12
N CYS A 58 -9.64 -2.36 12.98
CA CYS A 58 -8.77 -1.22 12.75
C CYS A 58 -9.37 -0.30 11.68
N ASP A 59 -8.93 0.96 11.63
CA ASP A 59 -9.35 1.88 10.57
C ASP A 59 -8.64 1.58 9.25
N VAL A 60 -7.36 1.25 9.31
CA VAL A 60 -6.50 1.04 8.13
C VAL A 60 -5.75 -0.29 8.25
N LEU A 61 -5.90 -1.15 7.25
CA LEU A 61 -5.13 -2.38 7.08
C LEU A 61 -4.15 -2.22 5.91
N VAL A 62 -2.89 -2.59 6.14
CA VAL A 62 -1.82 -2.50 5.13
C VAL A 62 -1.17 -3.86 4.91
N PRO A 63 -1.68 -4.71 4.01
CA PRO A 63 -0.97 -5.92 3.60
C PRO A 63 0.26 -5.54 2.76
N ALA A 64 1.45 -5.73 3.34
CA ALA A 64 2.71 -5.27 2.77
C ALA A 64 3.79 -6.35 2.66
N ALA A 65 3.44 -7.62 2.93
CA ALA A 65 4.43 -8.71 2.95
C ALA A 65 4.39 -9.55 1.67
N THR A 66 3.28 -10.26 1.42
CA THR A 66 3.18 -11.21 0.32
C THR A 66 1.87 -11.08 -0.45
N GLU A 67 1.84 -11.71 -1.61
CA GLU A 67 0.65 -11.86 -2.44
C GLU A 67 -0.40 -12.79 -1.81
N ASN A 68 -1.66 -12.66 -2.25
CA ASN A 68 -2.77 -13.57 -1.93
C ASN A 68 -3.03 -13.81 -0.43
N VAL A 69 -2.80 -12.81 0.41
CA VAL A 69 -3.10 -12.90 1.85
C VAL A 69 -4.56 -12.58 2.16
N ILE A 70 -5.24 -11.82 1.30
CA ILE A 70 -6.68 -11.56 1.38
C ILE A 70 -7.37 -12.30 0.24
N THR A 71 -8.16 -13.29 0.62
CA THR A 71 -8.83 -14.23 -0.29
C THR A 71 -10.32 -14.26 -0.01
N SER A 72 -11.09 -14.97 -0.82
CA SER A 72 -12.51 -15.21 -0.54
C SER A 72 -12.78 -15.90 0.79
N LEU A 73 -11.77 -16.51 1.42
CA LEU A 73 -11.92 -17.19 2.71
C LEU A 73 -11.87 -16.25 3.93
N ASN A 74 -11.32 -15.05 3.78
CA ASN A 74 -11.15 -14.11 4.89
C ASN A 74 -11.64 -12.68 4.60
N ALA A 75 -11.88 -12.31 3.35
CA ALA A 75 -12.30 -10.96 2.95
C ALA A 75 -13.60 -10.50 3.62
N ASP A 76 -14.53 -11.41 3.84
CA ASP A 76 -15.80 -11.14 4.55
C ASP A 76 -15.58 -10.75 6.02
N ARG A 77 -14.48 -11.22 6.63
CA ARG A 77 -14.10 -10.95 8.01
C ARG A 77 -13.24 -9.69 8.19
N VAL A 78 -12.71 -9.10 7.11
CA VAL A 78 -11.95 -7.84 7.18
C VAL A 78 -12.84 -6.75 7.76
N LYS A 79 -12.37 -6.09 8.81
CA LYS A 79 -13.10 -5.03 9.54
C LYS A 79 -12.57 -3.63 9.22
N ALA A 80 -11.42 -3.55 8.58
CA ALA A 80 -10.82 -2.28 8.20
C ALA A 80 -11.74 -1.50 7.25
N ARG A 81 -11.82 -0.20 7.43
CA ARG A 81 -12.55 0.71 6.53
C ARG A 81 -11.72 1.05 5.29
N ILE A 82 -10.40 1.07 5.45
CA ILE A 82 -9.43 1.39 4.41
C ILE A 82 -8.43 0.24 4.32
N LEU A 83 -8.21 -0.26 3.11
CA LEU A 83 -7.20 -1.26 2.80
C LEU A 83 -6.20 -0.65 1.82
N VAL A 84 -4.92 -0.62 2.20
CA VAL A 84 -3.83 -0.06 1.38
C VAL A 84 -2.86 -1.17 1.00
N GLU A 85 -2.80 -1.52 -0.25
CA GLU A 85 -1.99 -2.64 -0.75
C GLU A 85 -0.53 -2.26 -0.94
N GLY A 86 0.27 -2.49 0.10
CA GLY A 86 1.72 -2.27 0.04
C GLY A 86 2.47 -3.38 -0.71
N ALA A 87 2.03 -4.62 -0.61
CA ALA A 87 2.55 -5.75 -1.41
C ALA A 87 1.96 -5.75 -2.82
N ASN A 88 2.56 -6.52 -3.73
CA ASN A 88 1.99 -6.79 -5.06
C ASN A 88 0.96 -7.92 -4.94
N GLY A 89 -0.24 -7.69 -5.45
CA GLY A 89 -1.32 -8.69 -5.51
C GLY A 89 -1.73 -9.28 -4.15
N PRO A 90 -1.81 -8.51 -3.05
CA PRO A 90 -2.13 -9.09 -1.74
C PRO A 90 -3.59 -9.54 -1.65
N THR A 91 -4.46 -9.01 -2.50
CA THR A 91 -5.89 -9.30 -2.55
C THR A 91 -6.23 -10.03 -3.85
N THR A 92 -6.86 -11.19 -3.74
CA THR A 92 -7.34 -11.93 -4.93
C THR A 92 -8.54 -11.23 -5.57
N ALA A 93 -8.80 -11.48 -6.86
CA ALA A 93 -9.94 -10.87 -7.56
C ALA A 93 -11.28 -11.17 -6.87
N ALA A 94 -11.50 -12.42 -6.44
CA ALA A 94 -12.72 -12.79 -5.72
C ALA A 94 -12.85 -12.09 -4.36
N ALA A 95 -11.74 -11.78 -3.70
CA ALA A 95 -11.76 -11.00 -2.46
C ALA A 95 -12.03 -9.52 -2.71
N ASP A 96 -11.55 -8.97 -3.82
CA ASP A 96 -11.79 -7.57 -4.20
C ASP A 96 -13.28 -7.29 -4.40
N ASP A 97 -14.01 -8.22 -5.02
CA ASP A 97 -15.48 -8.13 -5.16
C ASP A 97 -16.16 -8.10 -3.78
N ILE A 98 -15.77 -8.99 -2.86
CA ILE A 98 -16.33 -9.03 -1.49
C ILE A 98 -16.04 -7.73 -0.74
N LEU A 99 -14.81 -7.21 -0.83
CA LEU A 99 -14.44 -5.94 -0.18
C LEU A 99 -15.20 -4.76 -0.75
N SER A 100 -15.43 -4.75 -2.07
CA SER A 100 -16.23 -3.74 -2.75
C SER A 100 -17.68 -3.75 -2.28
N ASP A 101 -18.31 -4.91 -2.18
CA ASP A 101 -19.67 -5.07 -1.67
C ASP A 101 -19.81 -4.62 -0.21
N LYS A 102 -18.75 -4.78 0.57
CA LYS A 102 -18.64 -4.28 1.96
C LYS A 102 -18.31 -2.80 2.05
N HIS A 103 -18.14 -2.10 0.94
CA HIS A 103 -17.74 -0.70 0.88
C HIS A 103 -16.40 -0.40 1.59
N VAL A 104 -15.48 -1.36 1.60
CA VAL A 104 -14.09 -1.10 2.04
C VAL A 104 -13.41 -0.25 0.99
N PHE A 105 -12.80 0.87 1.41
CA PHE A 105 -12.02 1.70 0.51
C PHE A 105 -10.68 1.01 0.23
N VAL A 106 -10.55 0.39 -0.94
CA VAL A 106 -9.30 -0.26 -1.36
C VAL A 106 -8.44 0.73 -2.15
N MET A 107 -7.20 0.94 -1.68
CA MET A 107 -6.14 1.60 -2.43
C MET A 107 -5.28 0.52 -3.08
N PRO A 108 -5.43 0.27 -4.40
CA PRO A 108 -4.83 -0.90 -5.05
C PRO A 108 -3.31 -0.77 -5.15
N ASP A 109 -2.64 -1.91 -5.24
CA ASP A 109 -1.19 -2.05 -5.31
C ASP A 109 -0.54 -1.23 -6.43
N ILE A 110 -1.12 -1.25 -7.63
CA ILE A 110 -0.67 -0.47 -8.79
C ILE A 110 -0.55 1.04 -8.47
N LEU A 111 -1.26 1.54 -7.47
CA LEU A 111 -1.18 2.91 -6.98
C LEU A 111 -0.37 2.99 -5.67
N ALA A 112 -0.73 2.19 -4.67
CA ALA A 112 -0.23 2.33 -3.32
C ALA A 112 1.29 2.10 -3.19
N ASN A 113 1.84 1.16 -3.97
CA ASN A 113 3.27 0.84 -3.95
C ASN A 113 4.09 1.46 -5.11
N ALA A 114 3.48 2.31 -5.91
CA ALA A 114 4.13 2.96 -7.06
C ALA A 114 5.26 3.94 -6.67
N GLY A 115 5.40 4.27 -5.39
CA GLY A 115 6.48 5.14 -4.91
C GLY A 115 7.88 4.61 -5.24
N GLY A 116 8.09 3.31 -5.14
CA GLY A 116 9.38 2.67 -5.46
C GLY A 116 9.77 2.85 -6.94
N VAL A 117 8.85 2.58 -7.86
CA VAL A 117 9.12 2.74 -9.30
C VAL A 117 9.26 4.22 -9.69
N THR A 118 8.53 5.11 -9.02
CA THR A 118 8.67 6.56 -9.23
C THR A 118 10.05 7.06 -8.78
N ALA A 119 10.55 6.59 -7.63
CA ALA A 119 11.89 6.89 -7.17
C ALA A 119 12.96 6.37 -8.13
N SER A 120 12.80 5.17 -8.68
CA SER A 120 13.70 4.62 -9.71
C SER A 120 13.67 5.44 -11.00
N TYR A 121 12.52 6.00 -11.39
CA TYR A 121 12.44 6.92 -12.50
C TYR A 121 13.22 8.21 -12.24
N PHE A 122 13.14 8.77 -11.03
CA PHE A 122 13.94 9.94 -10.66
C PHE A 122 15.45 9.64 -10.68
N GLU A 123 15.86 8.46 -10.24
CA GLU A 123 17.25 7.99 -10.34
C GLU A 123 17.71 8.00 -11.79
N TRP A 124 16.94 7.39 -12.70
CA TRP A 124 17.24 7.39 -14.13
C TRP A 124 17.32 8.82 -14.72
N VAL A 125 16.41 9.73 -14.33
CA VAL A 125 16.43 11.13 -14.79
C VAL A 125 17.71 11.83 -14.33
N GLN A 126 18.11 11.67 -13.07
CA GLN A 126 19.32 12.26 -12.51
C GLN A 126 20.58 11.74 -13.20
N ASP A 127 20.65 10.43 -13.46
CA ASP A 127 21.75 9.81 -14.20
C ASP A 127 21.87 10.38 -15.62
N ARG A 128 20.75 10.57 -16.30
CA ARG A 128 20.71 11.16 -17.65
C ARG A 128 21.13 12.63 -17.68
N GLN A 129 20.83 13.36 -16.62
CA GLN A 129 21.19 14.77 -16.47
C GLN A 129 22.63 14.97 -15.94
N GLY A 130 23.21 13.96 -15.32
CA GLY A 130 24.52 14.06 -14.63
C GLY A 130 24.46 15.00 -13.42
N TYR A 131 23.29 15.16 -12.82
CA TYR A 131 23.07 16.03 -11.66
C TYR A 131 22.15 15.35 -10.63
N PHE A 132 22.63 15.28 -9.38
CA PHE A 132 21.90 14.61 -8.30
C PHE A 132 21.12 15.62 -7.46
N TRP A 133 19.85 15.29 -7.24
CA TRP A 133 18.95 16.10 -6.43
C TRP A 133 19.18 15.87 -4.93
N LYS A 134 18.82 16.85 -4.13
CA LYS A 134 18.74 16.66 -2.68
C LYS A 134 17.59 15.72 -2.35
N GLU A 135 17.75 14.89 -1.30
CA GLU A 135 16.71 13.98 -0.83
C GLU A 135 15.38 14.69 -0.58
N SER A 136 15.39 15.92 -0.04
CA SER A 136 14.17 16.70 0.17
C SER A 136 13.41 17.00 -1.13
N VAL A 137 14.13 17.24 -2.24
CA VAL A 137 13.52 17.49 -3.56
C VAL A 137 12.92 16.19 -4.10
N VAL A 138 13.62 15.06 -3.95
CA VAL A 138 13.10 13.74 -4.34
C VAL A 138 11.82 13.42 -3.59
N ASN A 139 11.81 13.62 -2.26
CA ASN A 139 10.65 13.35 -1.43
C ASN A 139 9.47 14.26 -1.73
N GLU A 140 9.70 15.54 -2.01
CA GLU A 140 8.64 16.49 -2.40
C GLU A 140 8.00 16.09 -3.73
N GLN A 141 8.81 15.83 -4.76
CA GLN A 141 8.30 15.41 -6.07
C GLN A 141 7.61 14.05 -6.01
N LEU A 142 8.13 13.10 -5.21
CA LEU A 142 7.49 11.82 -5.00
C LEU A 142 6.11 11.99 -4.38
N LYS A 143 6.01 12.82 -3.34
CA LYS A 143 4.74 13.12 -2.69
C LYS A 143 3.74 13.70 -3.69
N ASP A 144 4.13 14.72 -4.45
CA ASP A 144 3.25 15.38 -5.43
C ASP A 144 2.72 14.37 -6.46
N ILE A 145 3.60 13.54 -7.05
CA ILE A 145 3.19 12.52 -8.02
C ILE A 145 2.23 11.49 -7.41
N MET A 146 2.49 11.06 -6.17
CA MET A 146 1.63 10.08 -5.50
C MET A 146 0.27 10.66 -5.15
N GLU A 147 0.21 11.91 -4.66
CA GLU A 147 -1.04 12.60 -4.34
C GLU A 147 -1.86 12.87 -5.61
N GLU A 148 -1.26 13.41 -6.67
CA GLU A 148 -1.93 13.62 -7.96
C GLU A 148 -2.46 12.31 -8.56
N SER A 149 -1.68 11.23 -8.45
CA SER A 149 -2.10 9.92 -8.96
C SER A 149 -3.26 9.35 -8.15
N PHE A 150 -3.24 9.52 -6.83
CA PHE A 150 -4.35 9.13 -5.96
C PHE A 150 -5.63 9.88 -6.32
N GLU A 151 -5.58 11.21 -6.40
CA GLU A 151 -6.73 12.03 -6.78
C GLU A 151 -7.26 11.65 -8.17
N ALA A 152 -6.37 11.44 -9.14
CA ALA A 152 -6.76 11.02 -10.48
C ALA A 152 -7.51 9.69 -10.48
N VAL A 153 -7.05 8.69 -9.72
CA VAL A 153 -7.73 7.38 -9.62
C VAL A 153 -9.08 7.51 -8.93
N VAL A 154 -9.17 8.24 -7.80
CA VAL A 154 -10.43 8.43 -7.07
C VAL A 154 -11.46 9.16 -7.93
N ASN A 155 -11.06 10.24 -8.60
CA ASN A 155 -11.93 10.99 -9.50
C ASN A 155 -12.39 10.12 -10.69
N TYR A 156 -11.49 9.27 -11.22
CA TYR A 156 -11.82 8.35 -12.31
C TYR A 156 -12.81 7.28 -11.86
N ALA A 157 -12.63 6.73 -10.65
CA ALA A 157 -13.55 5.77 -10.04
C ALA A 157 -14.95 6.34 -9.87
N GLN A 158 -15.06 7.56 -9.34
CA GLN A 158 -16.34 8.25 -9.17
C GLN A 158 -17.01 8.54 -10.51
N LYS A 159 -16.26 9.05 -11.49
CA LYS A 159 -16.76 9.38 -12.82
C LYS A 159 -17.34 8.18 -13.56
N HIS A 160 -16.72 7.01 -13.41
CA HIS A 160 -17.12 5.79 -14.12
C HIS A 160 -17.94 4.82 -13.27
N ASN A 161 -18.18 5.16 -12.00
CA ASN A 161 -18.91 4.33 -11.04
C ASN A 161 -18.33 2.91 -10.93
N VAL A 162 -17.03 2.83 -10.73
CA VAL A 162 -16.26 1.59 -10.55
C VAL A 162 -15.40 1.67 -9.28
N ASN A 163 -14.90 0.54 -8.78
CA ASN A 163 -13.96 0.54 -7.67
C ASN A 163 -12.58 1.12 -8.07
N ASN A 164 -11.76 1.48 -7.09
CA ASN A 164 -10.47 2.14 -7.33
C ASN A 164 -9.48 1.26 -8.11
N ARG A 165 -9.53 -0.07 -7.97
CA ARG A 165 -8.66 -0.99 -8.72
C ARG A 165 -8.99 -0.93 -10.21
N ILE A 166 -10.25 -1.09 -10.56
CA ILE A 166 -10.70 -0.99 -11.95
C ILE A 166 -10.40 0.40 -12.51
N ALA A 167 -10.66 1.45 -11.74
CA ALA A 167 -10.35 2.82 -12.14
C ALA A 167 -8.85 3.03 -12.42
N ALA A 168 -7.97 2.50 -11.58
CA ALA A 168 -6.53 2.61 -11.75
C ALA A 168 -6.06 1.93 -13.05
N TYR A 169 -6.55 0.72 -13.33
CA TYR A 169 -6.26 0.03 -14.59
C TYR A 169 -6.81 0.77 -15.81
N MET A 170 -8.05 1.21 -15.76
CA MET A 170 -8.67 1.98 -16.86
C MET A 170 -7.87 3.25 -17.15
N LEU A 171 -7.54 4.02 -16.13
CA LEU A 171 -6.74 5.24 -16.25
C LEU A 171 -5.35 4.97 -16.83
N ALA A 172 -4.68 3.91 -16.39
CA ALA A 172 -3.37 3.51 -16.90
C ALA A 172 -3.45 3.11 -18.39
N ILE A 173 -4.45 2.32 -18.76
CA ILE A 173 -4.67 1.89 -20.15
C ILE A 173 -4.96 3.12 -21.02
N ASP A 174 -5.80 4.04 -20.59
CA ASP A 174 -6.12 5.26 -21.35
C ASP A 174 -4.88 6.11 -21.60
N ARG A 175 -4.00 6.28 -20.60
CA ARG A 175 -2.73 7.04 -20.74
C ARG A 175 -1.81 6.38 -21.79
N VAL A 176 -1.66 5.07 -21.75
CA VAL A 176 -0.85 4.32 -22.73
C VAL A 176 -1.48 4.38 -24.11
N ALA A 177 -2.78 4.13 -24.23
CA ALA A 177 -3.51 4.19 -25.49
C ALA A 177 -3.44 5.58 -26.13
N PHE A 178 -3.59 6.65 -25.33
CA PHE A 178 -3.43 8.02 -25.81
C PHE A 178 -2.04 8.24 -26.39
N THR A 179 -0.99 7.83 -25.67
CA THR A 179 0.40 7.99 -26.13
C THR A 179 0.67 7.23 -27.43
N ILE A 180 0.18 5.99 -27.54
CA ILE A 180 0.32 5.20 -28.78
C ILE A 180 -0.40 5.87 -29.94
N ARG A 181 -1.61 6.41 -29.74
CA ARG A 181 -2.35 7.14 -30.78
C ARG A 181 -1.61 8.39 -31.26
N GLN A 182 -0.94 9.13 -30.34
CA GLN A 182 -0.19 10.33 -30.70
C GLN A 182 1.12 10.01 -31.43
N ARG A 183 1.83 8.97 -31.02
CA ARG A 183 3.14 8.60 -31.59
C ARG A 183 3.02 7.67 -32.80
N GLY A 184 1.89 6.99 -32.97
CA GLY A 184 1.76 5.86 -33.90
C GLY A 184 2.38 4.57 -33.37
N ILE A 185 2.18 3.47 -34.09
CA ILE A 185 2.70 2.14 -33.73
C ILE A 185 4.18 1.99 -34.11
N TYR A 186 4.66 2.83 -35.02
CA TYR A 186 6.05 2.82 -35.48
C TYR A 186 6.76 4.06 -34.91
N ALA A 187 7.67 3.81 -34.00
CA ALA A 187 8.66 4.78 -33.55
C ALA A 187 10.03 4.43 -34.11
#